data_c14aeed0ab4fb83769587c359790db21
#
_entry.id   c14aeed0ab4fb83769587c359790db21
#
_cell.length_a   1.000
_cell.length_b   1.000
_cell.length_c   1.000
_cell.angle_alpha   90.00
_cell.angle_beta   90.00
_cell.angle_gamma   90.00
#
_symmetry.space_group_name_H-M   'P 1'
#
loop_
_entity.id
_entity.type
_entity.pdbx_description
1 polymer ?
#
loop_
_entity_poly.entity_id
_entity_poly.type
_entity_poly.pdbx_seq_one_letter_code
_entity_poly.pdbx_strand_id
1 'polypeptide(L)'
;MAVFVNPVTRVRIGDNRAMSEIEHNTPTPATVPVKLGKSDENLVWLDCEMSGLDPEKERLLEIAVVITSPDLSVRVESPVYVIHQSDAVLDGMDAWNKGTHGRSGLIDKVKASTMDEAQVEAAL
;
A
#
# COMPACT_ATOMS: atom_id res chain seq x y z
N MET A 1 -5.29 -12.24 12.13
CA MET A 1 -4.26 -11.71 13.05
C MET A 1 -3.76 -10.44 12.36
N ALA A 2 -4.32 -9.31 12.73
CA ALA A 2 -3.99 -8.04 12.11
C ALA A 2 -2.63 -7.57 12.65
N VAL A 3 -1.64 -7.51 11.80
CA VAL A 3 -0.37 -6.86 12.11
C VAL A 3 -0.56 -5.37 11.79
N PHE A 4 -0.75 -4.55 12.81
CA PHE A 4 -0.73 -3.11 12.67
C PHE A 4 0.70 -2.67 12.33
N VAL A 5 0.94 -2.30 11.09
CA VAL A 5 2.15 -1.57 10.72
C VAL A 5 1.85 -0.09 10.85
N ASN A 6 2.55 0.57 11.79
CA ASN A 6 2.52 2.01 11.94
C ASN A 6 2.84 2.70 10.60
N PRO A 7 2.17 3.81 10.27
CA PRO A 7 2.47 4.54 9.05
C PRO A 7 3.92 5.02 9.09
N VAL A 8 4.68 4.59 8.11
CA VAL A 8 6.02 5.11 7.87
C VAL A 8 5.87 6.60 7.62
N THR A 9 6.32 7.39 8.56
CA THR A 9 6.38 8.85 8.47
C THR A 9 7.12 9.24 7.21
N ARG A 10 6.41 9.83 6.27
CA ARG A 10 6.98 10.43 5.07
C ARG A 10 7.77 11.66 5.52
N VAL A 11 9.08 11.52 5.66
CA VAL A 11 9.95 12.65 5.94
C VAL A 11 9.91 13.58 4.73
N ARG A 12 9.21 14.71 4.84
CA ARG A 12 9.39 15.84 3.94
C ARG A 12 10.73 16.48 4.30
N ILE A 13 11.68 16.33 3.42
CA ILE A 13 12.89 17.14 3.49
C ILE A 13 12.49 18.55 3.04
N GLY A 14 12.55 19.48 3.98
CA GLY A 14 12.25 20.88 3.76
C GLY A 14 13.24 21.53 2.79
N ASP A 15 12.71 22.46 2.00
CA ASP A 15 13.45 23.44 1.22
C ASP A 15 14.56 24.07 2.06
N ASN A 16 15.80 23.92 1.59
CA ASN A 16 16.87 24.82 1.96
C ASN A 16 17.48 25.40 0.70
N ARG A 17 17.19 26.68 0.51
CA ARG A 17 17.84 27.55 -0.46
C ARG A 17 19.30 27.75 -0.13
N ALA A 18 20.07 27.68 -1.20
CA ALA A 18 21.34 28.36 -1.45
C ALA A 18 22.56 27.87 -0.66
N MET A 19 23.52 27.29 -1.38
CA MET A 19 24.85 27.88 -1.57
C MET A 19 25.72 26.97 -2.44
N SER A 20 26.21 27.62 -3.52
CA SER A 20 27.49 27.46 -4.26
C SER A 20 27.90 26.07 -4.77
N GLU A 21 28.00 26.07 -6.07
CA GLU A 21 28.71 25.17 -6.96
C GLU A 21 30.08 24.72 -6.44
N ILE A 22 30.22 23.39 -6.26
CA ILE A 22 31.49 22.72 -6.50
C ILE A 22 31.16 21.49 -7.33
N GLU A 23 31.43 21.58 -8.63
CA GLU A 23 31.41 20.43 -9.52
C GLU A 23 32.49 19.44 -9.09
N HIS A 24 32.12 18.43 -8.33
CA HIS A 24 32.86 17.19 -8.27
C HIS A 24 32.11 16.15 -9.10
N ASN A 25 32.59 16.01 -10.32
CA ASN A 25 32.17 14.95 -11.24
C ASN A 25 32.69 13.60 -10.72
N THR A 26 32.04 13.08 -9.70
CA THR A 26 32.18 11.69 -9.26
C THR A 26 31.18 10.88 -10.07
N PRO A 27 31.61 9.87 -10.85
CA PRO A 27 30.67 9.01 -11.54
C PRO A 27 29.79 8.33 -10.50
N THR A 28 28.50 8.65 -10.51
CA THR A 28 27.49 7.93 -9.71
C THR A 28 27.60 6.46 -10.09
N PRO A 29 27.91 5.55 -9.16
CA PRO A 29 27.89 4.13 -9.47
C PRO A 29 26.49 3.80 -9.98
N ALA A 30 26.42 3.21 -11.17
CA ALA A 30 25.17 2.72 -11.73
C ALA A 30 24.54 1.79 -10.71
N THR A 31 23.42 2.23 -10.13
CA THR A 31 22.68 1.44 -9.14
C THR A 31 22.10 0.25 -9.90
N VAL A 32 22.76 -0.89 -9.81
CA VAL A 32 22.20 -2.15 -10.31
C VAL A 32 20.91 -2.38 -9.51
N PRO A 33 19.75 -2.54 -10.16
CA PRO A 33 18.53 -2.81 -9.43
C PRO A 33 18.70 -4.11 -8.66
N VAL A 34 18.75 -4.00 -7.34
CA VAL A 34 18.88 -5.17 -6.45
C VAL A 34 17.54 -5.90 -6.51
N LYS A 35 17.53 -7.07 -7.14
CA LYS A 35 16.37 -7.94 -7.18
C LYS A 35 16.23 -8.69 -5.86
N LEU A 36 15.04 -8.65 -5.26
CA LEU A 36 14.72 -9.53 -4.15
C LEU A 36 14.61 -10.97 -4.67
N GLY A 37 15.49 -11.85 -4.20
CA GLY A 37 15.43 -13.28 -4.50
C GLY A 37 14.30 -13.95 -3.72
N LYS A 38 13.79 -15.08 -4.25
CA LYS A 38 12.82 -15.91 -3.51
C LYS A 38 13.53 -16.57 -2.32
N SER A 39 12.99 -16.36 -1.13
CA SER A 39 13.51 -16.91 0.14
C SER A 39 12.38 -17.06 1.14
N ASP A 40 12.40 -18.12 1.93
CA ASP A 40 11.45 -18.33 3.04
C ASP A 40 11.70 -17.37 4.20
N GLU A 41 12.83 -16.67 4.20
CA GLU A 41 13.17 -15.65 5.18
C GLU A 41 12.65 -14.24 4.81
N ASN A 42 12.14 -14.06 3.60
CA ASN A 42 11.56 -12.80 3.20
C ASN A 42 10.34 -12.45 4.04
N LEU A 43 10.21 -11.16 4.39
CA LEU A 43 9.08 -10.66 5.14
C LEU A 43 8.01 -10.15 4.19
N VAL A 44 6.76 -10.54 4.44
CA VAL A 44 5.58 -10.05 3.71
C VAL A 44 4.81 -9.10 4.61
N TRP A 45 4.68 -7.86 4.17
CA TRP A 45 3.93 -6.81 4.82
C TRP A 45 2.64 -6.61 4.04
N LEU A 46 1.52 -6.70 4.73
CA LEU A 46 0.19 -6.58 4.15
C LEU A 46 -0.58 -5.48 4.85
N ASP A 47 -1.15 -4.58 4.08
CA ASP A 47 -2.07 -3.56 4.55
C ASP A 47 -3.40 -3.68 3.80
N CYS A 48 -4.50 -3.70 4.55
CA CYS A 48 -5.85 -3.88 4.01
C CYS A 48 -6.82 -2.86 4.60
N GLU A 49 -7.67 -2.30 3.73
CA GLU A 49 -8.86 -1.58 4.13
C GLU A 49 -10.09 -2.45 3.89
N MET A 50 -10.97 -2.51 4.87
CA MET A 50 -12.17 -3.35 4.84
C MET A 50 -13.43 -2.54 5.09
N SER A 51 -14.57 -3.09 4.70
CA SER A 51 -15.90 -2.52 5.01
C SER A 51 -16.27 -2.63 6.49
N GLY A 52 -15.56 -3.46 7.25
CA GLY A 52 -15.72 -3.69 8.69
C GLY A 52 -14.80 -4.80 9.17
N LEU A 53 -15.02 -5.30 10.38
CA LEU A 53 -14.12 -6.25 11.05
C LEU A 53 -14.66 -7.69 11.17
N ASP A 54 -15.88 -7.96 10.72
CA ASP A 54 -16.47 -9.29 10.73
C ASP A 54 -16.11 -10.04 9.44
N PRO A 55 -15.17 -11.00 9.47
CA PRO A 55 -14.68 -11.67 8.26
C PRO A 55 -15.74 -12.49 7.52
N GLU A 56 -16.85 -12.83 8.19
CA GLU A 56 -17.95 -13.58 7.57
C GLU A 56 -18.88 -12.69 6.74
N LYS A 57 -18.88 -11.38 7.00
CA LYS A 57 -19.82 -10.43 6.39
C LYS A 57 -19.13 -9.34 5.59
N GLU A 58 -17.97 -8.93 6.06
CA GLU A 58 -17.29 -7.76 5.53
C GLU A 58 -16.40 -8.12 4.35
N ARG A 59 -16.04 -7.11 3.56
CA ARG A 59 -15.30 -7.27 2.32
C ARG A 59 -14.06 -6.40 2.31
N LEU A 60 -13.06 -6.84 1.55
CA LEU A 60 -11.88 -6.04 1.26
C LEU A 60 -12.23 -4.91 0.29
N LEU A 61 -11.73 -3.72 0.58
CA LEU A 61 -11.89 -2.51 -0.24
C LEU A 61 -10.59 -2.13 -0.94
N GLU A 62 -9.45 -2.30 -0.24
CA GLU A 62 -8.14 -1.98 -0.76
C GLU A 62 -7.10 -2.90 -0.13
N ILE A 63 -6.06 -3.24 -0.89
CA ILE A 63 -4.95 -4.06 -0.41
C ILE A 63 -3.63 -3.59 -1.03
N ALA A 64 -2.60 -3.54 -0.22
CA ALA A 64 -1.21 -3.31 -0.62
C ALA A 64 -0.29 -4.34 0.01
N VAL A 65 0.70 -4.79 -0.75
CA VAL A 65 1.70 -5.77 -0.29
C VAL A 65 3.11 -5.22 -0.53
N VAL A 66 3.94 -5.37 0.48
CA VAL A 66 5.38 -5.11 0.38
C VAL A 66 6.12 -6.38 0.78
N ILE A 67 7.14 -6.75 0.03
CA ILE A 67 8.02 -7.86 0.38
C ILE A 67 9.43 -7.29 0.60
N THR A 68 10.05 -7.66 1.71
CA THR A 68 11.40 -7.22 2.02
C THR A 68 12.32 -8.40 2.31
N SER A 69 13.63 -8.17 2.14
CA SER A 69 14.64 -9.03 2.74
C SER A 69 14.56 -8.98 4.28
N PRO A 70 15.11 -9.97 5.00
CA PRO A 70 15.05 -10.00 6.48
C PRO A 70 15.68 -8.78 7.14
N ASP A 71 16.72 -8.22 6.53
CA ASP A 71 17.45 -7.02 6.98
C ASP A 71 16.83 -5.70 6.49
N LEU A 72 15.71 -5.76 5.75
CA LEU A 72 15.00 -4.62 5.16
C LEU A 72 15.80 -3.82 4.11
N SER A 73 16.94 -4.34 3.66
CA SER A 73 17.79 -3.63 2.68
C SER A 73 17.23 -3.66 1.26
N VAL A 74 16.46 -4.70 0.93
CA VAL A 74 15.80 -4.86 -0.35
C VAL A 74 14.30 -4.88 -0.15
N ARG A 75 13.57 -4.18 -1.02
CA ARG A 75 12.13 -3.99 -0.93
C ARG A 75 11.48 -4.04 -2.30
N VAL A 76 10.39 -4.78 -2.41
CA VAL A 76 9.52 -4.83 -3.59
C VAL A 76 8.11 -4.52 -3.16
N GLU A 77 7.43 -3.62 -3.86
CA GLU A 77 6.06 -3.20 -3.57
C GLU A 77 5.11 -3.63 -4.68
N SER A 78 3.93 -4.10 -4.30
CA SER A 78 2.82 -4.22 -5.25
C SER A 78 2.24 -2.83 -5.55
N PRO A 79 1.51 -2.68 -6.66
CA PRO A 79 0.53 -1.60 -6.74
C PRO A 79 -0.46 -1.68 -5.58
N VAL A 80 -1.07 -0.55 -5.23
CA VAL A 80 -2.23 -0.55 -4.35
C VAL A 80 -3.43 -0.97 -5.18
N TYR A 81 -4.04 -2.09 -4.81
CA TYR A 81 -5.22 -2.60 -5.51
C TYR A 81 -6.49 -2.17 -4.80
N VAL A 82 -7.35 -1.45 -5.51
CA VAL A 82 -8.70 -1.09 -5.04
C VAL A 82 -9.69 -2.09 -5.63
N ILE A 83 -10.48 -2.71 -4.75
CA ILE A 83 -11.40 -3.80 -5.08
C ILE A 83 -12.80 -3.23 -5.25
N HIS A 84 -13.44 -3.53 -6.37
CA HIS A 84 -14.83 -3.16 -6.59
C HIS A 84 -15.75 -3.89 -5.63
N GLN A 85 -16.64 -3.16 -4.96
CA GLN A 85 -17.70 -3.71 -4.15
C GLN A 85 -19.05 -3.09 -4.54
N SER A 86 -20.11 -3.85 -4.31
CA SER A 86 -21.47 -3.38 -4.60
C SER A 86 -21.88 -2.22 -3.68
N ASP A 87 -22.84 -1.44 -4.15
CA ASP A 87 -23.44 -0.39 -3.31
C ASP A 87 -24.05 -0.97 -2.03
N ALA A 88 -24.58 -2.19 -2.05
CA ALA A 88 -25.11 -2.85 -0.86
C ALA A 88 -24.04 -3.08 0.22
N VAL A 89 -22.82 -3.46 -0.17
CA VAL A 89 -21.68 -3.61 0.76
C VAL A 89 -21.32 -2.25 1.36
N LEU A 90 -21.17 -1.23 0.52
CA LEU A 90 -20.78 0.11 0.96
C LEU A 90 -21.85 0.76 1.84
N ASP A 91 -23.12 0.60 1.51
CA ASP A 91 -24.25 1.12 2.29
C ASP A 91 -24.42 0.37 3.62
N GLY A 92 -24.01 -0.90 3.67
CA GLY A 92 -24.04 -1.72 4.88
C GLY A 92 -22.96 -1.40 5.91
N MET A 93 -21.91 -0.66 5.54
CA MET A 93 -20.86 -0.26 6.47
C MET A 93 -21.42 0.53 7.65
N ASP A 94 -20.80 0.40 8.82
CA ASP A 94 -21.13 1.22 9.98
C ASP A 94 -20.74 2.71 9.77
N ALA A 95 -21.20 3.57 10.67
CA ALA A 95 -21.00 5.02 10.56
C ALA A 95 -19.51 5.41 10.61
N TRP A 96 -18.70 4.67 11.37
CA TRP A 96 -17.27 4.95 11.49
C TRP A 96 -16.54 4.63 10.19
N ASN A 97 -16.78 3.44 9.61
CA ASN A 97 -16.19 3.03 8.33
C ASN A 97 -16.64 3.93 7.18
N LYS A 98 -17.95 4.25 7.10
CA LYS A 98 -18.45 5.22 6.12
C LYS A 98 -17.76 6.58 6.23
N GLY A 99 -17.62 7.08 7.45
CA GLY A 99 -16.96 8.37 7.70
C GLY A 99 -15.49 8.35 7.34
N THR A 100 -14.76 7.31 7.70
CA THR A 100 -13.33 7.19 7.47
C THR A 100 -13.01 6.98 6.00
N HIS A 101 -13.65 6.01 5.36
CA HIS A 101 -13.43 5.70 3.94
C HIS A 101 -14.02 6.76 3.00
N GLY A 102 -15.06 7.47 3.43
CA GLY A 102 -15.60 8.63 2.71
C GLY A 102 -14.62 9.79 2.69
N ARG A 103 -14.04 10.15 3.85
CA ARG A 103 -13.05 11.24 3.96
C ARG A 103 -11.76 10.95 3.22
N SER A 104 -11.30 9.70 3.18
CA SER A 104 -10.11 9.31 2.42
C SER A 104 -10.33 9.24 0.91
N GLY A 105 -11.59 9.28 0.46
CA GLY A 105 -11.97 9.10 -0.94
C GLY A 105 -11.99 7.64 -1.39
N LEU A 106 -11.81 6.68 -0.47
CA LEU A 106 -11.75 5.26 -0.80
C LEU A 106 -13.10 4.74 -1.35
N ILE A 107 -14.22 5.20 -0.80
CA ILE A 107 -15.56 4.78 -1.29
C ILE A 107 -15.71 5.08 -2.79
N ASP A 108 -15.32 6.27 -3.23
CA ASP A 108 -15.40 6.65 -4.64
C ASP A 108 -14.46 5.80 -5.51
N LYS A 109 -13.26 5.51 -5.03
CA LYS A 109 -12.32 4.61 -5.72
C LYS A 109 -12.87 3.19 -5.85
N VAL A 110 -13.49 2.65 -4.81
CA VAL A 110 -14.10 1.32 -4.79
C VAL A 110 -15.24 1.24 -5.82
N LYS A 111 -16.09 2.25 -5.88
CA LYS A 111 -17.16 2.34 -6.89
C LYS A 111 -16.63 2.40 -8.31
N ALA A 112 -15.52 3.11 -8.53
CA ALA A 112 -14.90 3.29 -9.84
C ALA A 112 -14.01 2.11 -10.26
N SER A 113 -13.59 1.25 -9.31
CA SER A 113 -12.72 0.12 -9.62
C SER A 113 -13.44 -0.91 -10.50
N THR A 114 -12.66 -1.52 -11.40
CA THR A 114 -13.12 -2.60 -12.29
C THR A 114 -12.56 -3.96 -11.89
N MET A 115 -11.74 -4.02 -10.82
CA MET A 115 -11.14 -5.26 -10.33
C MET A 115 -11.98 -5.84 -9.19
N ASP A 116 -12.34 -7.10 -9.30
CA ASP A 116 -12.96 -7.85 -8.22
C ASP A 116 -11.91 -8.54 -7.31
N GLU A 117 -12.38 -9.17 -6.23
CA GLU A 117 -11.51 -9.85 -5.25
C GLU A 117 -10.66 -10.94 -5.91
N ALA A 118 -11.23 -11.74 -6.81
CA ALA A 118 -10.53 -12.83 -7.47
C ALA A 118 -9.44 -12.34 -8.43
N GLN A 119 -9.70 -11.24 -9.13
CA GLN A 119 -8.72 -10.61 -10.01
C GLN A 119 -7.55 -10.02 -9.24
N VAL A 120 -7.82 -9.41 -8.09
CA VAL A 120 -6.77 -8.87 -7.21
C VAL A 120 -5.96 -9.99 -6.58
N GLU A 121 -6.61 -11.05 -6.08
CA GLU A 121 -5.93 -12.24 -5.57
C GLU A 121 -4.96 -12.84 -6.60
N ALA A 122 -5.39 -12.94 -7.85
CA ALA A 122 -4.56 -13.46 -8.94
C ALA A 122 -3.39 -12.52 -9.32
N ALA A 123 -3.52 -11.22 -9.05
CA ALA A 123 -2.50 -10.21 -9.37
C ALA A 123 -1.42 -10.09 -8.27
N LEU A 124 -1.74 -10.50 -7.06
CA LEU A 124 -0.83 -10.49 -5.92
C LEU A 124 0.11 -11.70 -5.95
#